data_4a49ad55ab45403c6666ccdb5c1158c2
#
_entry.id   4a49ad55ab45403c6666ccdb5c1158c2
#
_cell.length_a   1.000
_cell.length_b   1.000
_cell.length_c   1.000
_cell.angle_alpha   90.00
_cell.angle_beta   90.00
_cell.angle_gamma   90.00
#
_symmetry.space_group_name_H-M   'P 1'
#
loop_
_entity.id
_entity.type
_entity.pdbx_description
1 polymer ?
#
loop_
_entity_poly.entity_id
_entity_poly.type
_entity_poly.pdbx_seq_one_letter_code
_entity_poly.pdbx_strand_id
1 'polypeptide(L)'
;LMVGDRNVVVTGVVTTLDVTEETVEYAIEQNCNLIVSHHPLIFKGLKQISCDTAQGRTINKLIQHKIAVYSAHTNLDIAPGGLNDMLAKQLGLIDIKGFIKTGEEALYKVTTFVPESSADAVRLAMGDAGAGRIGNYEHCSFSIHGEGRFVGNEDSHPVIGAAGALTVVPEVQVNAIV
;
A
#
# COMPACT_ATOMS: atom_id res chain seq x y z
N LEU A 1 -8.11 7.96 -5.08
CA LEU A 1 -9.13 8.08 -6.11
C LEU A 1 -10.31 8.87 -5.53
N MET A 2 -10.70 9.97 -6.19
CA MET A 2 -11.78 10.88 -5.76
C MET A 2 -13.10 10.56 -6.48
N VAL A 3 -13.02 10.31 -7.77
CA VAL A 3 -14.17 9.97 -8.62
C VAL A 3 -13.73 8.85 -9.57
N GLY A 4 -14.64 7.96 -9.93
CA GLY A 4 -14.42 6.92 -10.94
C GLY A 4 -14.15 5.52 -10.39
N ASP A 5 -13.88 4.58 -11.29
CA ASP A 5 -13.60 3.18 -11.01
C ASP A 5 -12.10 2.89 -11.22
N ARG A 6 -11.48 2.23 -10.23
CA ARG A 6 -10.05 1.86 -10.26
C ARG A 6 -9.72 0.73 -11.25
N ASN A 7 -10.72 0.02 -11.73
CA ASN A 7 -10.52 -1.13 -12.63
C ASN A 7 -10.63 -0.76 -14.12
N VAL A 8 -10.87 0.51 -14.43
CA VAL A 8 -10.98 0.97 -15.83
C VAL A 8 -9.59 1.07 -16.48
N VAL A 9 -9.47 0.57 -17.69
CA VAL A 9 -8.25 0.74 -18.48
C VAL A 9 -8.08 2.21 -18.85
N VAL A 10 -6.92 2.78 -18.51
CA VAL A 10 -6.60 4.18 -18.80
C VAL A 10 -6.29 4.34 -20.28
N THR A 11 -7.02 5.22 -20.97
CA THR A 11 -6.83 5.54 -22.39
C THR A 11 -6.00 6.80 -22.62
N GLY A 12 -6.01 7.72 -21.66
CA GLY A 12 -5.23 8.95 -21.67
C GLY A 12 -5.29 9.63 -20.31
N VAL A 13 -4.29 10.45 -20.03
CA VAL A 13 -4.13 11.13 -18.74
C VAL A 13 -4.00 12.63 -18.96
N VAL A 14 -4.77 13.42 -18.21
CA VAL A 14 -4.60 14.87 -18.05
C VAL A 14 -4.01 15.14 -16.69
N THR A 15 -2.94 15.92 -16.59
CA THR A 15 -2.38 16.39 -15.33
C THR A 15 -2.74 17.86 -15.10
N THR A 16 -3.10 18.19 -13.87
CA THR A 16 -3.52 19.55 -13.52
C THR A 16 -3.24 19.87 -12.06
N LEU A 17 -3.20 21.12 -11.69
CA LEU A 17 -3.17 21.55 -10.30
C LEU A 17 -4.57 21.38 -9.66
N ASP A 18 -5.58 21.92 -10.32
CA ASP A 18 -6.98 21.91 -9.89
C ASP A 18 -7.89 21.25 -10.93
N VAL A 19 -8.91 20.53 -10.46
CA VAL A 19 -9.94 19.98 -11.35
C VAL A 19 -11.08 20.95 -11.47
N THR A 20 -11.15 21.64 -12.62
CA THR A 20 -12.21 22.58 -12.97
C THR A 20 -13.12 22.04 -14.06
N GLU A 21 -14.22 22.74 -14.38
CA GLU A 21 -15.09 22.34 -15.48
C GLU A 21 -14.31 22.36 -16.81
N GLU A 22 -13.43 23.35 -17.01
CA GLU A 22 -12.57 23.44 -18.21
C GLU A 22 -11.57 22.29 -18.31
N THR A 23 -10.98 21.87 -17.18
CA THR A 23 -10.09 20.71 -17.15
C THR A 23 -10.83 19.43 -17.58
N VAL A 24 -12.08 19.28 -17.17
CA VAL A 24 -12.90 18.13 -17.56
C VAL A 24 -13.28 18.20 -19.03
N GLU A 25 -13.64 19.38 -19.54
CA GLU A 25 -13.90 19.58 -20.99
C GLU A 25 -12.68 19.23 -21.83
N TYR A 26 -11.50 19.72 -21.42
CA TYR A 26 -10.26 19.37 -22.09
C TYR A 26 -10.00 17.86 -22.10
N ALA A 27 -10.23 17.17 -20.97
CA ALA A 27 -10.07 15.72 -20.90
C ALA A 27 -11.03 14.99 -21.88
N ILE A 28 -12.28 15.47 -22.00
CA ILE A 28 -13.27 14.92 -22.94
C ILE A 28 -12.78 15.11 -24.39
N GLU A 29 -12.37 16.33 -24.76
CA GLU A 29 -11.88 16.65 -26.09
C GLU A 29 -10.65 15.82 -26.49
N GLN A 30 -9.76 15.55 -25.53
CA GLN A 30 -8.56 14.75 -25.75
C GLN A 30 -8.80 13.23 -25.61
N ASN A 31 -10.03 12.78 -25.39
CA ASN A 31 -10.39 11.37 -25.14
C ASN A 31 -9.60 10.75 -23.98
N CYS A 32 -9.26 11.55 -22.96
CA CYS A 32 -8.62 11.10 -21.74
C CYS A 32 -9.66 10.70 -20.70
N ASN A 33 -9.47 9.54 -20.06
CA ASN A 33 -10.40 9.03 -19.04
C ASN A 33 -9.82 9.03 -17.61
N LEU A 34 -8.65 9.66 -17.43
CA LEU A 34 -8.05 9.88 -16.11
C LEU A 34 -7.54 11.32 -15.99
N ILE A 35 -7.93 11.99 -14.92
CA ILE A 35 -7.33 13.26 -14.50
C ILE A 35 -6.52 13.00 -13.24
N VAL A 36 -5.24 13.38 -13.25
CA VAL A 36 -4.37 13.38 -12.08
C VAL A 36 -4.19 14.82 -11.65
N SER A 37 -4.71 15.16 -10.47
CA SER A 37 -4.60 16.51 -9.91
C SER A 37 -3.69 16.54 -8.68
N HIS A 38 -3.12 17.70 -8.38
CA HIS A 38 -2.47 17.92 -7.09
C HIS A 38 -3.53 18.21 -6.02
N HIS A 39 -4.32 19.24 -6.19
CA HIS A 39 -5.37 19.57 -5.24
C HIS A 39 -6.55 18.59 -5.36
N PRO A 40 -7.10 18.12 -4.23
CA PRO A 40 -8.22 17.20 -4.23
C PRO A 40 -9.52 17.91 -4.63
N LEU A 41 -10.19 17.38 -5.66
CA LEU A 41 -11.53 17.84 -6.06
C LEU A 41 -12.53 17.77 -4.89
N ILE A 42 -12.41 16.75 -4.05
CA ILE A 42 -13.23 16.55 -2.85
C ILE A 42 -12.31 16.60 -1.64
N PHE A 43 -12.15 17.76 -1.02
CA PHE A 43 -11.34 17.93 0.19
C PHE A 43 -12.09 17.55 1.46
N LYS A 44 -13.37 17.93 1.55
CA LYS A 44 -14.27 17.54 2.64
C LYS A 44 -15.37 16.63 2.10
N GLY A 45 -15.80 15.65 2.89
CA GLY A 45 -16.87 14.74 2.51
C GLY A 45 -18.13 15.50 2.06
N LEU A 46 -18.67 15.14 0.90
CA LEU A 46 -19.87 15.74 0.35
C LEU A 46 -21.11 15.06 0.94
N LYS A 47 -22.10 15.85 1.34
CA LYS A 47 -23.41 15.35 1.76
C LYS A 47 -24.37 15.19 0.57
N GLN A 48 -24.13 15.91 -0.52
CA GLN A 48 -24.94 15.88 -1.74
C GLN A 48 -24.08 16.30 -2.94
N ILE A 49 -24.47 15.86 -4.12
CA ILE A 49 -23.92 16.31 -5.40
C ILE A 49 -25.07 16.97 -6.14
N SER A 50 -25.03 18.30 -6.29
CA SER A 50 -26.03 19.10 -6.97
C SER A 50 -25.40 19.92 -8.09
N CYS A 51 -26.03 19.97 -9.25
CA CYS A 51 -25.61 20.79 -10.37
C CYS A 51 -25.74 22.32 -10.12
N ASP A 52 -26.34 22.70 -8.99
CA ASP A 52 -26.42 24.13 -8.59
C ASP A 52 -25.04 24.67 -8.16
N THR A 53 -24.10 23.80 -7.83
CA THR A 53 -22.72 24.18 -7.46
C THR A 53 -21.73 23.82 -8.56
N ALA A 54 -20.67 24.61 -8.71
CA ALA A 54 -19.60 24.33 -9.68
C ALA A 54 -18.99 22.92 -9.42
N GLN A 55 -18.67 22.60 -8.16
CA GLN A 55 -18.14 21.29 -7.78
C GLN A 55 -19.10 20.14 -8.16
N GLY A 56 -20.39 20.31 -7.92
CA GLY A 56 -21.40 19.31 -8.27
C GLY A 56 -21.53 19.12 -9.79
N ARG A 57 -21.48 20.19 -10.59
CA ARG A 57 -21.48 20.11 -12.05
C ARG A 57 -20.23 19.39 -12.56
N THR A 58 -19.05 19.75 -12.02
CA THR A 58 -17.78 19.09 -12.35
C THR A 58 -17.85 17.57 -12.07
N ILE A 59 -18.31 17.18 -10.88
CA ILE A 59 -18.43 15.75 -10.50
C ILE A 59 -19.45 15.05 -11.40
N ASN A 60 -20.58 15.66 -11.66
CA ASN A 60 -21.61 15.07 -12.53
C ASN A 60 -21.07 14.84 -13.94
N LYS A 61 -20.37 15.82 -14.53
CA LYS A 61 -19.72 15.72 -15.84
C LYS A 61 -18.69 14.58 -15.89
N LEU A 62 -17.84 14.47 -14.86
CA LEU A 62 -16.87 13.37 -14.72
C LEU A 62 -17.55 11.99 -14.73
N ILE A 63 -18.63 11.84 -13.97
CA ILE A 63 -19.39 10.56 -13.88
C ILE A 63 -20.03 10.24 -15.23
N GLN A 64 -20.68 11.22 -15.90
CA GLN A 64 -21.33 11.03 -17.19
C GLN A 64 -20.35 10.59 -18.27
N HIS A 65 -19.14 11.14 -18.28
CA HIS A 65 -18.10 10.85 -19.26
C HIS A 65 -17.14 9.71 -18.82
N LYS A 66 -17.42 9.06 -17.67
CA LYS A 66 -16.60 7.97 -17.11
C LYS A 66 -15.13 8.35 -16.93
N ILE A 67 -14.88 9.59 -16.54
CA ILE A 67 -13.54 10.12 -16.27
C ILE A 67 -13.24 9.95 -14.79
N ALA A 68 -12.14 9.26 -14.49
CA ALA A 68 -11.64 9.10 -13.14
C ALA A 68 -10.80 10.30 -12.71
N VAL A 69 -10.84 10.64 -11.41
CA VAL A 69 -9.98 11.67 -10.82
C VAL A 69 -9.18 11.05 -9.69
N TYR A 70 -7.86 11.13 -9.79
CA TYR A 70 -6.91 10.78 -8.75
C TYR A 70 -6.17 12.04 -8.29
N SER A 71 -6.19 12.33 -6.99
CA SER A 71 -5.46 13.47 -6.44
C SER A 71 -4.21 13.00 -5.71
N ALA A 72 -3.05 13.43 -6.20
CA ALA A 72 -1.74 13.24 -5.59
C ALA A 72 -1.38 14.53 -4.83
N HIS A 73 -1.85 14.64 -3.60
CA HIS A 73 -1.73 15.82 -2.74
C HIS A 73 -0.50 15.71 -1.83
N THR A 74 -0.67 15.79 -0.54
CA THR A 74 0.43 15.73 0.44
C THR A 74 1.25 14.45 0.38
N ASN A 75 0.67 13.36 -0.08
CA ASN A 75 1.42 12.12 -0.34
C ASN A 75 2.48 12.29 -1.43
N LEU A 76 2.27 13.17 -2.42
CA LEU A 76 3.27 13.49 -3.43
C LEU A 76 4.31 14.48 -2.88
N ASP A 77 3.89 15.40 -1.99
CA ASP A 77 4.80 16.38 -1.39
C ASP A 77 5.87 15.70 -0.50
N ILE A 78 5.47 14.66 0.24
CA ILE A 78 6.34 13.97 1.19
C ILE A 78 7.09 12.77 0.60
N ALA A 79 6.69 12.32 -0.58
CA ALA A 79 7.29 11.13 -1.20
C ALA A 79 8.75 11.39 -1.60
N PRO A 80 9.66 10.43 -1.37
CA PRO A 80 11.00 10.49 -1.95
C PRO A 80 10.94 10.60 -3.47
N GLY A 81 11.64 11.60 -4.04
CA GLY A 81 11.53 11.93 -5.47
C GLY A 81 10.23 12.62 -5.88
N GLY A 82 9.39 12.98 -4.91
CA GLY A 82 8.13 13.69 -5.12
C GLY A 82 8.29 15.18 -5.43
N LEU A 83 7.21 15.95 -5.26
CA LEU A 83 7.13 17.33 -5.72
C LEU A 83 8.23 18.23 -5.11
N ASN A 84 8.46 18.12 -3.80
CA ASN A 84 9.48 18.93 -3.13
C ASN A 84 10.89 18.63 -3.62
N ASP A 85 11.23 17.35 -3.84
CA ASP A 85 12.51 16.94 -4.40
C ASP A 85 12.70 17.42 -5.84
N MET A 86 11.62 17.38 -6.64
CA MET A 86 11.64 17.87 -8.02
C MET A 86 11.86 19.37 -8.07
N LEU A 87 11.15 20.14 -7.23
CA LEU A 87 11.31 21.59 -7.12
C LEU A 87 12.72 21.97 -6.67
N ALA A 88 13.25 21.30 -5.64
CA ALA A 88 14.59 21.54 -5.13
C ALA A 88 15.66 21.29 -6.21
N LYS A 89 15.53 20.21 -6.98
CA LYS A 89 16.43 19.90 -8.12
C LYS A 89 16.32 20.97 -9.22
N GLN A 90 15.10 21.42 -9.54
CA GLN A 90 14.86 22.43 -10.56
C GLN A 90 15.48 23.78 -10.17
N LEU A 91 15.52 24.09 -8.88
CA LEU A 91 16.19 25.29 -8.32
C LEU A 91 17.71 25.11 -8.19
N GLY A 92 18.26 23.95 -8.53
CA GLY A 92 19.70 23.67 -8.43
C GLY A 92 20.20 23.48 -7.01
N LEU A 93 19.33 23.13 -6.05
CA LEU A 93 19.72 22.91 -4.67
C LEU A 93 20.52 21.61 -4.54
N ILE A 94 21.51 21.62 -3.66
CA ILE A 94 22.39 20.48 -3.33
C ILE A 94 22.14 20.06 -1.87
N ASP A 95 22.54 18.85 -1.51
CA ASP A 95 22.41 18.30 -0.14
C ASP A 95 20.98 18.37 0.41
N ILE A 96 20.00 18.06 -0.45
CA ILE A 96 18.58 18.10 -0.12
C ILE A 96 18.27 17.06 0.97
N LYS A 97 17.65 17.50 2.06
CA LYS A 97 17.22 16.63 3.18
C LYS A 97 15.81 16.99 3.62
N GLY A 98 15.07 16.00 4.10
CA GLY A 98 13.76 16.21 4.72
C GLY A 98 13.90 17.11 5.97
N PHE A 99 13.05 18.12 6.06
CA PHE A 99 13.06 19.10 7.16
C PHE A 99 12.20 18.66 8.35
N ILE A 100 11.05 18.04 8.06
CA ILE A 100 10.11 17.54 9.07
C ILE A 100 9.86 16.06 8.83
N LYS A 101 9.96 15.27 9.90
CA LYS A 101 9.53 13.87 9.87
C LYS A 101 7.99 13.84 9.91
N THR A 102 7.36 13.38 8.84
CA THR A 102 5.90 13.40 8.68
C THR A 102 5.22 12.12 9.13
N GLY A 103 5.98 11.06 9.39
CA GLY A 103 5.45 9.78 9.86
C GLY A 103 6.55 8.77 10.18
N GLU A 104 6.15 7.70 10.80
CA GLU A 104 6.93 6.48 11.01
C GLU A 104 6.09 5.30 10.55
N GLU A 105 6.72 4.39 9.85
CA GLU A 105 6.12 3.11 9.52
C GLU A 105 6.51 2.12 10.61
N ALA A 106 5.51 1.52 11.28
CA ALA A 106 5.77 0.49 12.26
C ALA A 106 6.12 -0.81 11.55
N LEU A 107 7.30 -1.32 11.80
CA LEU A 107 7.68 -2.65 11.32
C LEU A 107 7.35 -3.69 12.40
N TYR A 108 6.71 -4.75 11.98
CA TYR A 108 6.42 -5.89 12.83
C TYR A 108 7.29 -7.08 12.45
N LYS A 109 7.73 -7.82 13.46
CA LYS A 109 8.43 -9.08 13.27
C LYS A 109 7.45 -10.23 13.46
N VAL A 110 7.18 -10.97 12.39
CA VAL A 110 6.45 -12.24 12.47
C VAL A 110 7.44 -13.34 12.78
N THR A 111 7.12 -14.14 13.79
CA THR A 111 7.91 -15.30 14.20
C THR A 111 6.99 -16.52 14.29
N THR A 112 7.40 -17.62 13.68
CA THR A 112 6.71 -18.90 13.76
C THR A 112 7.71 -20.02 14.01
N PHE A 113 7.23 -21.13 14.59
CA PHE A 113 7.99 -22.33 14.85
C PHE A 113 7.34 -23.47 14.09
N VAL A 114 8.13 -24.18 13.31
CA VAL A 114 7.62 -25.24 12.42
C VAL A 114 8.57 -26.43 12.43
N PRO A 115 8.05 -27.66 12.19
CA PRO A 115 8.91 -28.81 11.91
C PRO A 115 9.86 -28.50 10.76
N GLU A 116 11.10 -28.98 10.84
CA GLU A 116 12.14 -28.73 9.82
C GLU A 116 11.67 -29.06 8.40
N SER A 117 10.89 -30.14 8.25
CA SER A 117 10.32 -30.58 6.96
C SER A 117 9.34 -29.57 6.34
N SER A 118 8.79 -28.66 7.13
CA SER A 118 7.81 -27.63 6.69
C SER A 118 8.42 -26.25 6.56
N ALA A 119 9.67 -26.04 6.96
CA ALA A 119 10.27 -24.72 7.06
C ALA A 119 10.33 -23.98 5.71
N ASP A 120 10.67 -24.67 4.62
CA ASP A 120 10.75 -24.04 3.29
C ASP A 120 9.38 -23.64 2.77
N ALA A 121 8.37 -24.48 2.94
CA ALA A 121 7.01 -24.18 2.52
C ALA A 121 6.44 -22.97 3.27
N VAL A 122 6.71 -22.88 4.59
CA VAL A 122 6.27 -21.73 5.41
C VAL A 122 7.00 -20.47 5.03
N ARG A 123 8.33 -20.51 4.80
CA ARG A 123 9.09 -19.35 4.32
C ARG A 123 8.54 -18.80 3.01
N LEU A 124 8.28 -19.69 2.06
CA LEU A 124 7.71 -19.32 0.77
C LEU A 124 6.33 -18.66 0.95
N ALA A 125 5.44 -19.29 1.69
CA ALA A 125 4.10 -18.77 1.93
C ALA A 125 4.12 -17.39 2.64
N MET A 126 5.02 -17.18 3.62
CA MET A 126 5.21 -15.89 4.26
C MET A 126 5.66 -14.81 3.26
N GLY A 127 6.63 -15.13 2.41
CA GLY A 127 7.13 -14.22 1.37
C GLY A 127 6.07 -13.89 0.32
N ASP A 128 5.34 -14.89 -0.16
CA ASP A 128 4.24 -14.71 -1.13
C ASP A 128 3.10 -13.84 -0.55
N ALA A 129 2.87 -13.92 0.76
CA ALA A 129 1.95 -13.04 1.47
C ALA A 129 2.48 -11.61 1.68
N GLY A 130 3.72 -11.32 1.29
CA GLY A 130 4.35 -10.00 1.35
C GLY A 130 5.30 -9.79 2.53
N ALA A 131 5.54 -10.78 3.39
CA ALA A 131 6.53 -10.67 4.45
C ALA A 131 7.96 -10.67 3.90
N GLY A 132 8.87 -9.97 4.58
CA GLY A 132 10.28 -9.92 4.20
C GLY A 132 10.58 -9.00 3.02
N ARG A 133 9.83 -7.91 2.84
CA ARG A 133 10.20 -6.84 1.91
C ARG A 133 11.09 -5.84 2.61
N ILE A 134 12.33 -5.71 2.16
CA ILE A 134 13.33 -4.78 2.72
C ILE A 134 14.02 -4.06 1.56
N GLY A 135 13.67 -2.82 1.31
CA GLY A 135 14.18 -2.07 0.16
C GLY A 135 13.87 -2.78 -1.17
N ASN A 136 14.91 -3.16 -1.90
CA ASN A 136 14.79 -3.87 -3.18
C ASN A 136 14.82 -5.41 -3.04
N TYR A 137 14.75 -5.93 -1.81
CA TYR A 137 14.76 -7.38 -1.55
C TYR A 137 13.38 -7.85 -1.13
N GLU A 138 13.01 -9.03 -1.60
CA GLU A 138 11.78 -9.73 -1.27
C GLU A 138 12.10 -11.07 -0.60
N HIS A 139 11.12 -11.66 0.09
CA HIS A 139 11.25 -12.95 0.78
C HIS A 139 12.38 -13.00 1.83
N CYS A 140 12.83 -11.86 2.35
CA CYS A 140 13.85 -11.83 3.39
C CYS A 140 13.34 -12.52 4.66
N SER A 141 14.05 -13.55 5.07
CA SER A 141 13.73 -14.28 6.29
C SER A 141 15.00 -14.74 6.97
N PHE A 142 14.88 -15.00 8.27
CA PHE A 142 15.97 -15.57 9.06
C PHE A 142 15.46 -16.79 9.81
N SER A 143 16.21 -17.87 9.81
CA SER A 143 15.83 -19.12 10.48
C SER A 143 16.85 -19.55 11.51
N ILE A 144 16.35 -20.13 12.61
CA ILE A 144 17.15 -20.71 13.68
C ILE A 144 16.66 -22.12 13.93
N HIS A 145 17.55 -23.09 13.93
CA HIS A 145 17.25 -24.47 14.31
C HIS A 145 17.22 -24.59 15.84
N GLY A 146 16.24 -25.31 16.36
CA GLY A 146 16.04 -25.50 17.79
C GLY A 146 15.19 -26.71 18.09
N GLU A 147 14.74 -26.82 19.32
CA GLU A 147 13.87 -27.88 19.80
C GLU A 147 12.61 -27.28 20.44
N GLY A 148 11.44 -27.62 19.91
CA GLY A 148 10.15 -27.40 20.57
C GLY A 148 9.93 -28.43 21.66
N ARG A 149 9.38 -28.00 22.80
CA ARG A 149 9.06 -28.86 23.93
C ARG A 149 7.66 -28.59 24.42
N PHE A 150 6.88 -29.64 24.57
CA PHE A 150 5.52 -29.52 25.09
C PHE A 150 5.04 -30.80 25.79
N VAL A 151 4.06 -30.63 26.68
CA VAL A 151 3.28 -31.72 27.26
C VAL A 151 1.82 -31.42 26.98
N GLY A 152 1.16 -32.27 26.22
CA GLY A 152 -0.30 -32.17 25.99
C GLY A 152 -1.07 -32.63 27.23
N ASN A 153 -2.19 -31.99 27.55
CA ASN A 153 -3.13 -32.49 28.54
C ASN A 153 -4.06 -33.56 27.92
N GLU A 154 -5.01 -34.11 28.73
CA GLU A 154 -5.92 -35.18 28.31
C GLU A 154 -6.84 -34.75 27.12
N ASP A 155 -7.12 -33.44 27.01
CA ASP A 155 -7.98 -32.87 25.94
C ASP A 155 -7.19 -32.52 24.68
N SER A 156 -5.86 -32.69 24.68
CA SER A 156 -5.02 -32.38 23.54
C SER A 156 -5.03 -33.50 22.50
N HIS A 157 -4.99 -33.13 21.23
CA HIS A 157 -4.86 -34.07 20.09
C HIS A 157 -3.58 -33.73 19.31
N PRO A 158 -2.38 -33.99 19.86
CA PRO A 158 -1.14 -33.62 19.22
C PRO A 158 -0.91 -34.43 17.93
N VAL A 159 -0.45 -33.75 16.87
CA VAL A 159 -0.02 -34.38 15.62
C VAL A 159 1.28 -35.19 15.84
N ILE A 160 2.14 -34.71 16.74
CA ILE A 160 3.40 -35.35 17.11
C ILE A 160 3.40 -35.52 18.63
N GLY A 161 3.77 -36.71 19.12
CA GLY A 161 3.80 -37.03 20.54
C GLY A 161 2.49 -37.62 21.05
N ALA A 162 2.36 -37.71 22.37
CA ALA A 162 1.19 -38.25 23.07
C ALA A 162 0.77 -37.33 24.23
N ALA A 163 -0.51 -37.33 24.56
CA ALA A 163 -1.03 -36.63 25.71
C ALA A 163 -0.37 -37.18 27.01
N GLY A 164 -0.05 -36.28 27.94
CA GLY A 164 0.59 -36.61 29.22
C GLY A 164 2.09 -36.89 29.19
N ALA A 165 2.71 -36.93 28.00
CA ALA A 165 4.14 -37.17 27.83
C ALA A 165 4.89 -35.92 27.37
N LEU A 166 6.09 -35.69 27.95
CA LEU A 166 6.99 -34.65 27.44
C LEU A 166 7.45 -35.02 26.01
N THR A 167 7.10 -34.22 25.06
CA THR A 167 7.52 -34.38 23.67
C THR A 167 8.58 -33.33 23.34
N VAL A 168 9.64 -33.76 22.67
CA VAL A 168 10.71 -32.89 22.17
C VAL A 168 10.79 -33.11 20.67
N VAL A 169 10.71 -32.00 19.91
CA VAL A 169 10.66 -32.05 18.42
C VAL A 169 11.70 -31.09 17.86
N PRO A 170 12.51 -31.51 16.86
CA PRO A 170 13.32 -30.59 16.10
C PRO A 170 12.42 -29.58 15.36
N GLU A 171 12.66 -28.30 15.59
CA GLU A 171 11.89 -27.23 14.99
C GLU A 171 12.80 -26.14 14.40
N VAL A 172 12.27 -25.43 13.44
CA VAL A 172 12.89 -24.24 12.87
C VAL A 172 12.04 -23.03 13.23
N GLN A 173 12.65 -22.08 13.92
CA GLN A 173 12.09 -20.74 14.07
C GLN A 173 12.31 -19.98 12.78
N VAL A 174 11.23 -19.51 12.15
CA VAL A 174 11.24 -18.66 10.96
C VAL A 174 10.80 -17.25 11.35
N ASN A 175 11.61 -16.26 10.95
CA ASN A 175 11.35 -14.83 11.23
C ASN A 175 11.31 -14.05 9.92
N ALA A 176 10.37 -13.13 9.78
CA ALA A 176 10.31 -12.14 8.72
C ALA A 176 9.78 -10.81 9.24
N ILE A 177 10.05 -9.73 8.53
CA ILE A 177 9.52 -8.39 8.82
C ILE A 177 8.29 -8.15 7.94
N VAL A 178 7.26 -7.50 8.48
CA VAL A 178 6.05 -7.06 7.78
C VAL A 178 5.73 -5.62 8.11
#